data_4a95c67ff7001bb3d0b96a5c98ba9fa2
#
_entry.id   4a95c67ff7001bb3d0b96a5c98ba9fa2
#
_cell.length_a   1.000
_cell.length_b   1.000
_cell.length_c   1.000
_cell.angle_alpha   90.00
_cell.angle_beta   90.00
_cell.angle_gamma   90.00
#
_symmetry.space_group_name_H-M   'P 1'
#
loop_
_entity.id
_entity.type
_entity.pdbx_description
1 polymer ?
#
loop_
_entity_poly.entity_id
_entity_poly.type
_entity_poly.pdbx_seq_one_letter_code
_entity_poly.pdbx_strand_id
1 'polypeptide(L)'
;MKKFLALLLAAVMTMSLLTACGSSEEAQADAAETTEAADATEEAAPAEDTTEEAAPAEETTAEAATSEALADGVLTVGTNAEFPPFEYVGDDGEADGFDIALIKAIGEKLGVEVQVENMEFASLVTSIGSKIDVAIAGMTVTDERKESVDFSDPYYEAVQYVILPEGSEIATADDLVGKTIGVQLGTTGDFIASDIADTTVSQYNKAVDAVNDLINGKVDCVIIDKNPALVFESKFEGQVTAVDGAQFGFEAEEYAIAMPKGDSALVEQVNAALAEIKADGTFDQLVATYIESNSDAE
;
A
#
# COMPACT_ATOMS: atom_id res chain seq x y z
N MET A 1 7.84 -28.58 -50.37
CA MET A 1 8.99 -29.47 -50.64
C MET A 1 9.88 -29.47 -49.39
N LYS A 2 10.13 -30.68 -48.91
CA LYS A 2 11.16 -31.12 -47.90
C LYS A 2 10.93 -30.55 -46.46
N LYS A 3 10.33 -31.25 -45.47
CA LYS A 3 10.66 -32.53 -44.80
C LYS A 3 12.08 -32.55 -44.22
N PHE A 4 12.15 -32.74 -42.91
CA PHE A 4 13.06 -33.56 -42.10
C PHE A 4 13.21 -32.90 -40.73
N LEU A 5 13.28 -33.49 -39.53
CA LEU A 5 13.13 -34.85 -39.04
C LEU A 5 13.42 -34.75 -37.53
N ALA A 6 12.67 -35.51 -36.75
CA ALA A 6 12.80 -35.67 -35.32
C ALA A 6 14.15 -36.21 -34.89
N LEU A 7 14.58 -35.90 -33.62
CA LEU A 7 15.37 -36.82 -32.85
C LEU A 7 15.01 -36.76 -31.36
N LEU A 8 14.41 -37.84 -30.87
CA LEU A 8 14.27 -38.26 -29.48
C LEU A 8 15.67 -38.62 -28.93
N LEU A 9 15.95 -38.26 -27.69
CA LEU A 9 16.83 -39.11 -26.85
C LEU A 9 16.30 -39.07 -25.38
N ALA A 10 15.78 -40.22 -25.01
CA ALA A 10 15.50 -40.62 -23.63
C ALA A 10 16.80 -41.14 -22.99
N ALA A 11 17.05 -40.82 -21.75
CA ALA A 11 17.96 -41.60 -20.91
C ALA A 11 17.42 -41.64 -19.49
N VAL A 12 17.19 -42.84 -19.09
CA VAL A 12 16.64 -43.44 -17.87
C VAL A 12 17.78 -43.72 -16.89
N MET A 13 17.38 -43.88 -15.59
CA MET A 13 18.09 -44.53 -14.48
C MET A 13 19.03 -43.67 -13.62
N THR A 14 19.02 -43.74 -12.30
CA THR A 14 18.81 -44.90 -11.39
C THR A 14 18.48 -44.43 -9.97
N MET A 15 17.64 -45.21 -9.36
CA MET A 15 17.28 -45.37 -7.96
C MET A 15 18.51 -45.71 -7.08
N SER A 16 18.58 -45.13 -5.88
CA SER A 16 19.25 -45.80 -4.77
C SER A 16 18.50 -45.51 -3.47
N LEU A 17 17.82 -46.56 -2.97
CA LEU A 17 17.35 -46.72 -1.60
C LEU A 17 18.56 -47.03 -0.69
N LEU A 18 18.54 -46.42 0.49
CA LEU A 18 19.16 -47.06 1.68
C LEU A 18 18.33 -46.78 2.91
N THR A 19 17.73 -47.82 3.40
CA THR A 19 17.03 -48.07 4.66
C THR A 19 18.03 -48.27 5.80
N ALA A 20 17.71 -47.74 6.99
CA ALA A 20 17.97 -48.36 8.32
C ALA A 20 17.25 -47.49 9.37
N CYS A 21 16.21 -47.91 9.98
CA CYS A 21 15.86 -48.75 11.11
C CYS A 21 16.54 -48.40 12.44
N GLY A 22 15.70 -48.23 13.46
CA GLY A 22 15.94 -48.32 14.90
C GLY A 22 15.14 -47.27 15.66
N SER A 23 13.92 -47.51 16.06
CA SER A 23 13.37 -48.22 17.25
C SER A 23 13.53 -47.46 18.55
N SER A 24 12.35 -47.00 19.02
CA SER A 24 11.68 -47.22 20.34
C SER A 24 12.40 -46.60 21.55
N GLU A 25 11.78 -46.04 22.58
CA GLU A 25 10.63 -46.51 23.34
C GLU A 25 10.10 -45.36 24.22
N GLU A 26 8.87 -45.48 24.59
CA GLU A 26 8.05 -44.76 25.58
C GLU A 26 8.65 -44.74 27.00
N ALA A 27 8.23 -43.74 27.77
CA ALA A 27 7.63 -43.82 29.12
C ALA A 27 7.49 -42.39 29.67
N GLN A 28 6.36 -41.84 29.85
CA GLN A 28 5.26 -41.87 30.80
C GLN A 28 5.63 -41.57 32.28
N ALA A 29 4.95 -40.49 32.80
CA ALA A 29 4.41 -40.22 34.13
C ALA A 29 5.44 -40.00 35.26
N ASP A 30 5.24 -39.16 36.22
CA ASP A 30 4.10 -38.86 37.09
C ASP A 30 4.46 -37.74 38.08
N ALA A 31 3.51 -36.93 38.37
CA ALA A 31 2.95 -36.29 39.54
C ALA A 31 3.77 -36.03 40.82
N ALA A 32 3.25 -34.97 41.43
CA ALA A 32 3.08 -34.68 42.86
C ALA A 32 4.20 -33.87 43.52
N GLU A 33 3.87 -32.71 43.94
CA GLU A 33 3.10 -32.19 45.09
C GLU A 33 3.96 -31.98 46.36
N THR A 34 3.66 -30.90 46.97
CA THR A 34 3.61 -30.46 48.38
C THR A 34 4.68 -29.48 48.83
N THR A 35 4.19 -28.27 49.10
CA THR A 35 3.94 -27.61 50.46
C THR A 35 5.22 -27.43 51.31
N GLU A 36 5.46 -26.35 51.97
CA GLU A 36 4.84 -25.48 52.98
C GLU A 36 5.85 -24.37 53.33
N ALA A 37 5.55 -23.13 53.38
CA ALA A 37 5.07 -22.30 54.47
C ALA A 37 6.03 -22.04 55.63
N ALA A 38 5.96 -20.80 56.06
CA ALA A 38 6.32 -20.21 57.36
C ALA A 38 7.66 -19.47 57.38
N ASP A 39 7.81 -18.36 57.91
CA ASP A 39 7.08 -17.40 58.76
C ASP A 39 8.08 -16.35 59.25
N ALA A 40 7.60 -15.09 59.29
CA ALA A 40 7.87 -13.98 60.23
C ALA A 40 9.30 -13.68 60.74
N THR A 41 9.69 -12.46 60.75
CA THR A 41 9.49 -11.36 61.71
C THR A 41 10.41 -10.21 61.32
N GLU A 42 9.89 -9.05 61.04
CA GLU A 42 9.85 -7.78 61.79
C GLU A 42 11.14 -7.38 62.51
N GLU A 43 11.77 -6.29 62.07
CA GLU A 43 12.25 -5.23 62.97
C GLU A 43 12.42 -3.91 62.18
N ALA A 44 11.87 -2.86 62.77
CA ALA A 44 11.76 -1.51 62.21
C ALA A 44 12.89 -0.59 62.69
N ALA A 45 13.15 0.39 61.78
CA ALA A 45 13.56 1.80 62.02
C ALA A 45 15.08 2.08 62.26
N PRO A 46 15.53 3.34 62.07
CA PRO A 46 14.83 4.55 61.66
C PRO A 46 15.43 5.30 60.45
N ALA A 47 14.65 6.29 60.02
CA ALA A 47 14.90 7.27 58.98
C ALA A 47 16.13 8.12 59.22
N GLU A 48 16.92 8.34 58.17
CA GLU A 48 17.75 9.56 58.01
C GLU A 48 17.26 10.32 56.77
N ASP A 49 16.84 11.53 57.06
CA ASP A 49 16.45 12.61 56.18
C ASP A 49 17.73 13.11 55.44
N THR A 50 17.80 12.83 54.11
CA THR A 50 18.70 13.57 53.23
C THR A 50 17.89 14.22 52.15
N THR A 51 17.63 15.50 52.41
CA THR A 51 17.15 16.46 51.43
C THR A 51 18.18 16.53 50.28
N GLU A 52 17.95 15.83 49.21
CA GLU A 52 18.67 16.01 47.94
C GLU A 52 17.90 17.01 47.10
N GLU A 53 18.53 18.18 47.01
CA GLU A 53 18.16 19.33 46.19
C GLU A 53 17.99 18.88 44.74
N ALA A 54 16.77 18.90 44.23
CA ALA A 54 16.43 18.60 42.84
C ALA A 54 17.09 19.68 41.95
N ALA A 55 18.11 19.29 41.21
CA ALA A 55 18.62 20.07 40.09
C ALA A 55 17.50 20.25 39.03
N PRO A 56 17.38 21.43 38.43
CA PRO A 56 16.40 21.62 37.36
C PRO A 56 16.70 20.67 36.20
N ALA A 57 15.72 19.89 35.80
CA ALA A 57 15.78 19.16 34.53
C ALA A 57 16.03 20.20 33.43
N GLU A 58 17.21 20.15 32.83
CA GLU A 58 17.42 20.79 31.53
C GLU A 58 16.45 20.12 30.56
N GLU A 59 15.41 20.84 30.17
CA GLU A 59 14.68 20.55 28.94
C GLU A 59 15.68 20.68 27.80
N THR A 60 16.33 19.60 27.43
CA THR A 60 16.92 19.45 26.11
C THR A 60 15.78 19.44 25.13
N THR A 61 15.46 20.61 24.58
CA THR A 61 14.80 20.68 23.29
C THR A 61 15.73 19.97 22.32
N ALA A 62 15.46 18.69 22.04
CA ALA A 62 16.07 18.01 20.91
C ALA A 62 15.62 18.83 19.69
N GLU A 63 16.55 19.55 19.05
CA GLU A 63 16.33 20.03 17.69
C GLU A 63 15.94 18.78 16.89
N ALA A 64 14.71 18.75 16.38
CA ALA A 64 14.23 17.66 15.52
C ALA A 64 15.24 17.55 14.37
N ALA A 65 15.82 16.37 14.22
CA ALA A 65 16.76 16.13 13.13
C ALA A 65 16.03 16.39 11.80
N THR A 66 16.55 17.30 11.00
CA THR A 66 16.01 17.54 9.64
C THR A 66 16.49 16.40 8.75
N SER A 67 15.57 15.82 7.97
CA SER A 67 15.92 14.78 7.00
C SER A 67 16.88 15.33 5.93
N GLU A 68 17.81 14.48 5.46
CA GLU A 68 18.69 14.81 4.34
C GLU A 68 17.91 15.06 3.05
N ALA A 69 16.74 14.41 2.88
CA ALA A 69 15.85 14.59 1.73
C ALA A 69 15.33 16.03 1.59
N LEU A 70 15.30 16.82 2.68
CA LEU A 70 14.84 18.21 2.68
C LEU A 70 15.99 19.22 2.71
N ALA A 71 17.24 18.78 2.71
CA ALA A 71 18.40 19.63 2.99
C ALA A 71 18.68 20.67 1.89
N ASP A 72 18.28 20.42 0.65
CA ASP A 72 18.42 21.34 -0.47
C ASP A 72 17.22 22.28 -0.65
N GLY A 73 16.19 22.14 0.19
CA GLY A 73 14.96 22.93 0.13
C GLY A 73 13.97 22.49 -0.94
N VAL A 74 14.16 21.32 -1.53
CA VAL A 74 13.28 20.73 -2.54
C VAL A 74 12.80 19.35 -2.06
N LEU A 75 11.53 19.05 -2.26
CA LEU A 75 10.95 17.71 -2.09
C LEU A 75 10.58 17.17 -3.47
N THR A 76 11.37 16.23 -3.97
CA THR A 76 11.08 15.56 -5.25
C THR A 76 10.08 14.43 -5.03
N VAL A 77 8.92 14.54 -5.66
CA VAL A 77 7.76 13.69 -5.42
C VAL A 77 7.45 12.85 -6.65
N GLY A 78 7.49 11.53 -6.50
CA GLY A 78 7.01 10.61 -7.54
C GLY A 78 5.50 10.40 -7.46
N THR A 79 4.86 10.40 -8.61
CA THR A 79 3.44 10.08 -8.75
C THR A 79 3.18 9.31 -10.04
N ASN A 80 1.97 8.76 -10.21
CA ASN A 80 1.51 8.20 -11.48
C ASN A 80 0.20 8.87 -11.91
N ALA A 81 0.31 9.97 -12.66
CA ALA A 81 -0.80 10.86 -13.01
C ALA A 81 -1.78 10.23 -14.02
N GLU A 82 -2.29 9.03 -13.69
CA GLU A 82 -3.24 8.22 -14.47
C GLU A 82 -4.38 7.68 -13.59
N PHE A 83 -4.52 8.21 -12.36
CA PHE A 83 -5.39 7.69 -11.31
C PHE A 83 -6.35 8.75 -10.72
N PRO A 84 -7.26 9.31 -11.55
CA PRO A 84 -8.20 10.32 -11.07
C PRO A 84 -9.15 9.75 -10.00
N PRO A 85 -9.54 10.56 -9.00
CA PRO A 85 -9.27 11.98 -8.83
C PRO A 85 -8.02 12.30 -7.98
N PHE A 86 -7.22 11.29 -7.64
CA PHE A 86 -6.05 11.45 -6.76
C PHE A 86 -4.87 12.12 -7.50
N GLU A 87 -4.52 11.61 -8.68
CA GLU A 87 -3.50 12.17 -9.55
C GLU A 87 -3.84 11.92 -11.02
N TYR A 88 -3.79 12.98 -11.78
CA TYR A 88 -4.05 12.96 -13.22
C TYR A 88 -3.31 14.10 -13.93
N VAL A 89 -3.22 14.03 -15.24
CA VAL A 89 -2.66 15.13 -16.02
C VAL A 89 -3.74 16.19 -16.22
N GLY A 90 -3.51 17.39 -15.69
CA GLY A 90 -4.39 18.54 -15.84
C GLY A 90 -4.42 19.12 -17.24
N ASP A 91 -5.28 20.11 -17.48
CA ASP A 91 -5.44 20.76 -18.78
C ASP A 91 -4.18 21.54 -19.23
N ASP A 92 -3.33 21.93 -18.29
CA ASP A 92 -2.03 22.60 -18.53
C ASP A 92 -0.90 21.61 -18.84
N GLY A 93 -1.16 20.31 -18.74
CA GLY A 93 -0.20 19.23 -18.97
C GLY A 93 0.63 18.86 -17.74
N GLU A 94 0.42 19.50 -16.61
CA GLU A 94 1.06 19.19 -15.33
C GLU A 94 0.23 18.20 -14.52
N ALA A 95 0.86 17.57 -13.52
CA ALA A 95 0.12 16.69 -12.59
C ALA A 95 -0.76 17.52 -11.65
N ASP A 96 -2.02 17.09 -11.50
CA ASP A 96 -3.04 17.67 -10.63
C ASP A 96 -3.83 16.54 -9.93
N GLY A 97 -4.67 16.91 -8.97
CA GLY A 97 -5.49 15.97 -8.19
C GLY A 97 -5.28 16.10 -6.70
N PHE A 98 -6.02 15.26 -5.95
CA PHE A 98 -6.00 15.29 -4.48
C PHE A 98 -4.59 15.08 -3.91
N ASP A 99 -3.88 14.05 -4.37
CA ASP A 99 -2.56 13.70 -3.90
C ASP A 99 -1.54 14.81 -4.19
N ILE A 100 -1.64 15.41 -5.38
CA ILE A 100 -0.76 16.49 -5.80
C ILE A 100 -1.02 17.77 -4.96
N ALA A 101 -2.28 18.08 -4.70
CA ALA A 101 -2.62 19.20 -3.85
C ALA A 101 -2.22 18.99 -2.39
N LEU A 102 -2.39 17.75 -1.88
CA LEU A 102 -1.99 17.38 -0.52
C LEU A 102 -0.48 17.47 -0.34
N ILE A 103 0.32 16.92 -1.24
CA ILE A 103 1.79 16.97 -1.10
C ILE A 103 2.34 18.39 -1.25
N LYS A 104 1.72 19.23 -2.09
CA LYS A 104 2.06 20.66 -2.19
C LYS A 104 1.78 21.37 -0.86
N ALA A 105 0.63 21.11 -0.23
CA ALA A 105 0.31 21.68 1.09
C ALA A 105 1.28 21.19 2.19
N ILE A 106 1.71 19.92 2.14
CA ILE A 106 2.76 19.38 3.01
C ILE A 106 4.08 20.13 2.78
N GLY A 107 4.50 20.33 1.53
CA GLY A 107 5.70 21.08 1.19
C GLY A 107 5.68 22.52 1.72
N GLU A 108 4.53 23.21 1.64
CA GLU A 108 4.34 24.54 2.23
C GLU A 108 4.56 24.53 3.75
N LYS A 109 4.04 23.53 4.48
CA LYS A 109 4.25 23.38 5.93
C LYS A 109 5.70 23.08 6.27
N LEU A 110 6.39 22.31 5.45
CA LEU A 110 7.81 21.97 5.60
C LEU A 110 8.73 23.13 5.17
N GLY A 111 8.21 24.11 4.43
CA GLY A 111 8.98 25.23 3.90
C GLY A 111 9.91 24.86 2.74
N VAL A 112 9.55 23.84 1.95
CA VAL A 112 10.29 23.36 0.79
C VAL A 112 9.49 23.51 -0.50
N GLU A 113 10.20 23.59 -1.64
CA GLU A 113 9.59 23.52 -2.97
C GLU A 113 9.25 22.06 -3.30
N VAL A 114 8.04 21.81 -3.86
CA VAL A 114 7.63 20.47 -4.31
C VAL A 114 7.83 20.37 -5.82
N GLN A 115 8.63 19.37 -6.25
CA GLN A 115 8.81 19.04 -7.66
C GLN A 115 8.22 17.66 -7.94
N VAL A 116 7.25 17.59 -8.87
CA VAL A 116 6.51 16.37 -9.17
C VAL A 116 7.09 15.68 -10.40
N GLU A 117 7.46 14.41 -10.24
CA GLU A 117 7.95 13.51 -11.28
C GLU A 117 6.88 12.46 -11.60
N ASN A 118 6.29 12.55 -12.81
CA ASN A 118 5.31 11.57 -13.28
C ASN A 118 6.01 10.35 -13.86
N MET A 119 5.71 9.15 -13.32
CA MET A 119 6.33 7.90 -13.77
C MET A 119 5.37 6.71 -13.63
N GLU A 120 5.73 5.56 -14.14
CA GLU A 120 4.95 4.32 -14.02
C GLU A 120 4.83 3.90 -12.56
N PHE A 121 3.60 3.53 -12.12
CA PHE A 121 3.29 3.18 -10.72
C PHE A 121 4.26 2.10 -10.18
N ALA A 122 4.47 1.03 -10.93
CA ALA A 122 5.37 -0.07 -10.53
C ALA A 122 6.84 0.36 -10.31
N SER A 123 7.23 1.56 -10.78
CA SER A 123 8.58 2.09 -10.61
C SER A 123 8.74 2.98 -9.39
N LEU A 124 7.64 3.42 -8.76
CA LEU A 124 7.67 4.41 -7.68
C LEU A 124 8.49 3.93 -6.48
N VAL A 125 8.15 2.80 -5.88
CA VAL A 125 8.83 2.27 -4.69
C VAL A 125 10.34 2.12 -4.91
N THR A 126 10.74 1.62 -6.07
CA THR A 126 12.17 1.41 -6.39
C THR A 126 12.92 2.70 -6.74
N SER A 127 12.21 3.79 -7.00
CA SER A 127 12.78 5.11 -7.29
C SER A 127 13.02 5.97 -6.05
N ILE A 128 12.35 5.65 -4.93
CA ILE A 128 12.51 6.36 -3.64
C ILE A 128 13.95 6.27 -3.15
N GLY A 129 14.48 7.41 -2.71
CA GLY A 129 15.87 7.55 -2.24
C GLY A 129 16.94 7.56 -3.35
N SER A 130 16.53 7.52 -4.64
CA SER A 130 17.46 7.56 -5.76
C SER A 130 17.10 8.59 -6.84
N LYS A 131 15.84 8.72 -7.18
CA LYS A 131 15.31 9.67 -8.18
C LYS A 131 14.27 10.61 -7.58
N ILE A 132 13.57 10.14 -6.57
CA ILE A 132 12.53 10.87 -5.85
C ILE A 132 12.78 10.71 -4.35
N ASP A 133 12.36 11.67 -3.57
CA ASP A 133 12.44 11.64 -2.11
C ASP A 133 11.27 10.89 -1.51
N VAL A 134 10.07 11.11 -2.05
CA VAL A 134 8.83 10.47 -1.60
C VAL A 134 7.97 10.08 -2.78
N ALA A 135 7.01 9.16 -2.57
CA ALA A 135 5.95 8.86 -3.54
C ALA A 135 4.57 9.05 -2.91
N ILE A 136 3.67 9.73 -3.63
CA ILE A 136 2.26 9.85 -3.34
C ILE A 136 1.48 9.55 -4.62
N ALA A 137 0.67 8.50 -4.61
CA ALA A 137 0.05 7.96 -5.81
C ALA A 137 -1.11 6.99 -5.48
N GLY A 138 -2.03 7.36 -4.58
CA GLY A 138 -3.03 6.42 -4.08
C GLY A 138 -2.40 5.12 -3.59
N MET A 139 -1.22 5.20 -2.97
CA MET A 139 -0.43 4.02 -2.68
C MET A 139 -0.87 3.35 -1.38
N THR A 140 -1.43 2.15 -1.49
CA THR A 140 -1.84 1.32 -0.35
C THR A 140 -0.62 0.88 0.46
N VAL A 141 -0.76 0.98 1.78
CA VAL A 141 0.19 0.44 2.75
C VAL A 141 0.08 -1.07 2.78
N THR A 142 1.12 -1.78 2.33
CA THR A 142 1.20 -3.25 2.39
C THR A 142 2.46 -3.70 3.11
N ASP A 143 2.43 -4.91 3.68
CA ASP A 143 3.59 -5.47 4.36
C ASP A 143 4.76 -5.70 3.39
N GLU A 144 4.48 -6.07 2.14
CA GLU A 144 5.50 -6.20 1.10
C GLU A 144 6.21 -4.86 0.82
N ARG A 145 5.43 -3.77 0.65
CA ARG A 145 5.99 -2.44 0.41
C ARG A 145 6.78 -1.93 1.61
N LYS A 146 6.32 -2.23 2.85
CA LYS A 146 7.03 -1.90 4.10
C LYS A 146 8.41 -2.55 4.22
N GLU A 147 8.70 -3.60 3.49
CA GLU A 147 10.06 -4.17 3.45
C GLU A 147 11.07 -3.20 2.82
N SER A 148 10.61 -2.39 1.85
CA SER A 148 11.46 -1.52 1.03
C SER A 148 11.36 -0.04 1.36
N VAL A 149 10.23 0.42 1.91
CA VAL A 149 9.94 1.83 2.21
C VAL A 149 9.31 1.97 3.58
N ASP A 150 9.33 3.18 4.14
CA ASP A 150 8.50 3.56 5.27
C ASP A 150 7.32 4.40 4.76
N PHE A 151 6.25 4.49 5.55
CA PHE A 151 5.04 5.20 5.20
C PHE A 151 4.70 6.27 6.23
N SER A 152 4.04 7.32 5.78
CA SER A 152 3.36 8.27 6.65
C SER A 152 2.19 7.63 7.39
N ASP A 153 1.59 8.39 8.30
CA ASP A 153 0.23 8.11 8.75
C ASP A 153 -0.71 8.09 7.52
N PRO A 154 -1.74 7.24 7.52
CA PRO A 154 -2.64 7.16 6.39
C PRO A 154 -3.46 8.45 6.24
N TYR A 155 -3.69 8.81 4.96
CA TYR A 155 -4.47 10.00 4.64
C TYR A 155 -5.84 9.67 4.02
N TYR A 156 -6.04 8.46 3.47
CA TYR A 156 -7.28 8.07 2.82
C TYR A 156 -7.57 6.59 3.06
N GLU A 157 -8.86 6.26 3.27
CA GLU A 157 -9.35 4.87 3.31
C GLU A 157 -9.91 4.50 1.95
N ALA A 158 -9.41 3.44 1.36
CA ALA A 158 -9.75 2.98 0.03
C ALA A 158 -10.36 1.58 0.04
N VAL A 159 -10.98 1.20 -1.04
CA VAL A 159 -11.49 -0.16 -1.28
C VAL A 159 -11.40 -0.47 -2.77
N GLN A 160 -11.03 -1.71 -3.09
CA GLN A 160 -11.02 -2.18 -4.47
C GLN A 160 -12.44 -2.36 -4.99
N TYR A 161 -12.66 -2.03 -6.26
CA TYR A 161 -13.89 -2.25 -7.02
C TYR A 161 -13.63 -3.18 -8.20
N VAL A 162 -14.69 -3.71 -8.76
CA VAL A 162 -14.63 -4.50 -9.99
C VAL A 162 -15.39 -3.74 -11.09
N ILE A 163 -14.69 -3.37 -12.16
CA ILE A 163 -15.33 -2.81 -13.35
C ILE A 163 -15.73 -3.98 -14.25
N LEU A 164 -16.99 -4.03 -14.62
CA LEU A 164 -17.62 -5.05 -15.43
C LEU A 164 -18.15 -4.47 -16.74
N PRO A 165 -18.24 -5.25 -17.83
CA PRO A 165 -19.01 -4.85 -19.01
C PRO A 165 -20.48 -4.69 -18.63
N GLU A 166 -21.18 -3.75 -19.26
CA GLU A 166 -22.63 -3.60 -19.07
C GLU A 166 -23.36 -4.93 -19.33
N GLY A 167 -24.22 -5.32 -18.39
CA GLY A 167 -24.98 -6.59 -18.45
C GLY A 167 -24.16 -7.84 -18.10
N SER A 168 -23.00 -7.70 -17.47
CA SER A 168 -22.22 -8.84 -16.97
C SER A 168 -23.01 -9.66 -15.93
N GLU A 169 -22.79 -10.98 -15.91
CA GLU A 169 -23.34 -11.89 -14.91
C GLU A 169 -22.39 -12.13 -13.71
N ILE A 170 -21.18 -11.52 -13.70
CA ILE A 170 -20.23 -11.61 -12.59
C ILE A 170 -20.78 -10.80 -11.41
N ALA A 171 -20.99 -11.46 -10.27
CA ALA A 171 -21.61 -10.84 -9.09
C ALA A 171 -20.99 -11.26 -7.75
N THR A 172 -20.14 -12.29 -7.73
CA THR A 172 -19.53 -12.86 -6.53
C THR A 172 -18.06 -13.20 -6.75
N ALA A 173 -17.33 -13.43 -5.66
CA ALA A 173 -15.93 -13.86 -5.72
C ALA A 173 -15.74 -15.15 -6.54
N ASP A 174 -16.66 -16.09 -6.43
CA ASP A 174 -16.61 -17.36 -7.18
C ASP A 174 -16.70 -17.15 -8.69
N ASP A 175 -17.38 -16.09 -9.14
CA ASP A 175 -17.53 -15.77 -10.56
C ASP A 175 -16.23 -15.21 -11.17
N LEU A 176 -15.28 -14.75 -10.34
CA LEU A 176 -13.97 -14.29 -10.80
C LEU A 176 -13.01 -15.45 -11.11
N VAL A 177 -13.27 -16.65 -10.58
CA VAL A 177 -12.42 -17.83 -10.81
C VAL A 177 -12.41 -18.17 -12.31
N GLY A 178 -11.21 -18.35 -12.86
CA GLY A 178 -11.00 -18.70 -14.27
C GLY A 178 -11.23 -17.55 -15.26
N LYS A 179 -11.42 -16.31 -14.78
CA LYS A 179 -11.58 -15.12 -15.64
C LYS A 179 -10.25 -14.55 -16.09
N THR A 180 -10.30 -13.77 -17.15
CA THR A 180 -9.21 -12.87 -17.54
C THR A 180 -9.45 -11.53 -16.89
N ILE A 181 -8.58 -11.14 -15.96
CA ILE A 181 -8.71 -9.93 -15.15
C ILE A 181 -7.68 -8.90 -15.58
N GLY A 182 -8.14 -7.70 -15.97
CA GLY A 182 -7.28 -6.56 -16.24
C GLY A 182 -6.91 -5.82 -14.96
N VAL A 183 -5.66 -5.44 -14.80
CA VAL A 183 -5.16 -4.71 -13.62
C VAL A 183 -4.06 -3.73 -14.00
N GLN A 184 -3.84 -2.71 -13.20
CA GLN A 184 -2.61 -1.92 -13.33
C GLN A 184 -1.47 -2.65 -12.62
N LEU A 185 -0.31 -2.75 -13.29
CA LEU A 185 0.87 -3.48 -12.81
C LEU A 185 1.35 -2.95 -11.45
N GLY A 186 1.52 -3.86 -10.49
CA GLY A 186 2.10 -3.59 -9.18
C GLY A 186 1.16 -2.93 -8.17
N THR A 187 -0.14 -2.82 -8.48
CA THR A 187 -1.19 -2.34 -7.56
C THR A 187 -1.70 -3.46 -6.66
N THR A 188 -2.48 -3.14 -5.63
CA THR A 188 -3.17 -4.15 -4.81
C THR A 188 -4.22 -4.90 -5.62
N GLY A 189 -4.86 -4.27 -6.61
CA GLY A 189 -5.71 -4.95 -7.58
C GLY A 189 -5.00 -6.05 -8.37
N ASP A 190 -3.71 -5.84 -8.73
CA ASP A 190 -2.88 -6.86 -9.38
C ASP A 190 -2.58 -8.04 -8.42
N PHE A 191 -2.28 -7.76 -7.16
CA PHE A 191 -2.05 -8.80 -6.15
C PHE A 191 -3.33 -9.61 -5.89
N ILE A 192 -4.47 -8.94 -5.69
CA ILE A 192 -5.78 -9.60 -5.51
C ILE A 192 -6.09 -10.51 -6.71
N ALA A 193 -5.97 -10.00 -7.94
CA ALA A 193 -6.24 -10.79 -9.15
C ALA A 193 -5.32 -12.00 -9.27
N SER A 194 -4.05 -11.86 -8.85
CA SER A 194 -3.06 -12.93 -8.88
C SER A 194 -3.32 -14.05 -7.87
N ASP A 195 -4.02 -13.74 -6.78
CA ASP A 195 -4.38 -14.70 -5.74
C ASP A 195 -5.68 -15.47 -6.04
N ILE A 196 -6.49 -15.00 -7.01
CA ILE A 196 -7.71 -15.70 -7.42
C ILE A 196 -7.35 -16.92 -8.27
N ALA A 197 -7.95 -18.07 -7.93
CA ALA A 197 -7.64 -19.35 -8.59
C ALA A 197 -7.98 -19.35 -10.09
N ASP A 198 -7.10 -19.98 -10.88
CA ASP A 198 -7.28 -20.25 -12.31
C ASP A 198 -7.50 -18.99 -13.18
N THR A 199 -7.22 -17.78 -12.67
CA THR A 199 -7.33 -16.53 -13.43
C THR A 199 -6.18 -16.36 -14.43
N THR A 200 -6.45 -15.56 -15.46
CA THR A 200 -5.41 -14.98 -16.31
C THR A 200 -5.32 -13.49 -15.99
N VAL A 201 -4.21 -13.05 -15.40
CA VAL A 201 -4.00 -11.63 -15.08
C VAL A 201 -3.38 -10.92 -16.28
N SER A 202 -4.08 -9.90 -16.79
CA SER A 202 -3.59 -9.00 -17.84
C SER A 202 -3.13 -7.69 -17.20
N GLN A 203 -1.82 -7.50 -17.12
CA GLN A 203 -1.19 -6.33 -16.49
C GLN A 203 -0.97 -5.20 -17.49
N TYR A 204 -1.31 -3.98 -17.10
CA TYR A 204 -1.18 -2.76 -17.89
C TYR A 204 -0.40 -1.70 -17.12
N ASN A 205 0.35 -0.86 -17.82
CA ASN A 205 1.00 0.30 -17.18
C ASN A 205 -0.02 1.37 -16.75
N LYS A 206 -1.14 1.45 -17.48
CA LYS A 206 -2.23 2.42 -17.24
C LYS A 206 -3.55 1.70 -17.02
N ALA A 207 -4.27 2.08 -16.00
CA ALA A 207 -5.58 1.50 -15.70
C ALA A 207 -6.59 1.69 -16.84
N VAL A 208 -6.55 2.84 -17.53
CA VAL A 208 -7.43 3.12 -18.67
C VAL A 208 -7.25 2.13 -19.83
N ASP A 209 -6.06 1.57 -20.01
CA ASP A 209 -5.82 0.57 -21.04
C ASP A 209 -6.48 -0.77 -20.71
N ALA A 210 -6.51 -1.15 -19.41
CA ALA A 210 -7.26 -2.30 -18.93
C ALA A 210 -8.77 -2.12 -19.19
N VAL A 211 -9.33 -0.94 -18.90
CA VAL A 211 -10.75 -0.62 -19.16
C VAL A 211 -11.06 -0.62 -20.66
N ASN A 212 -10.16 -0.08 -21.50
CA ASN A 212 -10.32 -0.16 -22.96
C ASN A 212 -10.34 -1.62 -23.45
N ASP A 213 -9.50 -2.47 -22.90
CA ASP A 213 -9.46 -3.90 -23.25
C ASP A 213 -10.70 -4.66 -22.71
N LEU A 214 -11.26 -4.22 -21.56
CA LEU A 214 -12.55 -4.70 -21.07
C LEU A 214 -13.68 -4.39 -22.07
N ILE A 215 -13.80 -3.15 -22.51
CA ILE A 215 -14.79 -2.69 -23.49
C ILE A 215 -14.66 -3.47 -24.82
N ASN A 216 -13.42 -3.81 -25.20
CA ASN A 216 -13.14 -4.59 -26.41
C ASN A 216 -13.26 -6.12 -26.21
N GLY A 217 -13.68 -6.59 -25.02
CA GLY A 217 -13.89 -8.02 -24.73
C GLY A 217 -12.60 -8.86 -24.67
N LYS A 218 -11.46 -8.24 -24.38
CA LYS A 218 -10.17 -8.93 -24.21
C LYS A 218 -9.90 -9.38 -22.79
N VAL A 219 -10.52 -8.70 -21.80
CA VAL A 219 -10.58 -9.11 -20.41
C VAL A 219 -12.04 -9.18 -19.98
N ASP A 220 -12.34 -9.97 -18.95
CA ASP A 220 -13.69 -10.21 -18.46
C ASP A 220 -14.12 -9.17 -17.41
N CYS A 221 -13.16 -8.65 -16.66
CA CYS A 221 -13.33 -7.57 -15.67
C CYS A 221 -12.01 -6.84 -15.42
N VAL A 222 -12.10 -5.70 -14.71
CA VAL A 222 -10.92 -4.95 -14.22
C VAL A 222 -11.06 -4.78 -12.72
N ILE A 223 -9.98 -5.02 -11.95
CA ILE A 223 -9.92 -4.70 -10.53
C ILE A 223 -9.10 -3.42 -10.35
N ILE A 224 -9.71 -2.44 -9.69
CA ILE A 224 -9.12 -1.11 -9.42
C ILE A 224 -9.88 -0.48 -8.25
N ASP A 225 -9.28 0.53 -7.62
CA ASP A 225 -9.89 1.25 -6.51
C ASP A 225 -11.19 1.97 -6.90
N LYS A 226 -12.06 2.16 -5.89
CA LYS A 226 -13.42 2.73 -6.02
C LYS A 226 -13.45 4.02 -6.85
N ASN A 227 -12.66 5.03 -6.45
CA ASN A 227 -12.81 6.35 -7.03
C ASN A 227 -12.44 6.39 -8.52
N PRO A 228 -11.29 5.83 -8.97
CA PRO A 228 -11.03 5.71 -10.40
C PRO A 228 -12.01 4.79 -11.12
N ALA A 229 -12.54 3.75 -10.47
CA ALA A 229 -13.58 2.91 -11.07
C ALA A 229 -14.84 3.72 -11.42
N LEU A 230 -15.31 4.56 -10.49
CA LEU A 230 -16.46 5.45 -10.72
C LEU A 230 -16.18 6.51 -11.79
N VAL A 231 -14.97 7.06 -11.84
CA VAL A 231 -14.57 7.98 -12.93
C VAL A 231 -14.59 7.26 -14.28
N PHE A 232 -14.14 6.00 -14.36
CA PHE A 232 -14.20 5.25 -15.62
C PHE A 232 -15.65 4.85 -15.98
N GLU A 233 -16.50 4.50 -15.02
CA GLU A 233 -17.92 4.25 -15.26
C GLU A 233 -18.59 5.48 -15.88
N SER A 234 -18.38 6.66 -15.31
CA SER A 234 -18.90 7.93 -15.85
C SER A 234 -18.33 8.23 -17.23
N LYS A 235 -17.04 8.04 -17.45
CA LYS A 235 -16.36 8.31 -18.73
C LYS A 235 -16.82 7.39 -19.86
N PHE A 236 -17.12 6.13 -19.54
CA PHE A 236 -17.54 5.10 -20.48
C PHE A 236 -18.99 4.69 -20.26
N GLU A 237 -19.86 5.66 -19.95
CA GLU A 237 -21.28 5.49 -19.65
C GLU A 237 -21.97 4.50 -20.61
N GLY A 238 -22.71 3.52 -20.03
CA GLY A 238 -23.44 2.50 -20.77
C GLY A 238 -22.56 1.41 -21.42
N GLN A 239 -21.25 1.40 -21.15
CA GLN A 239 -20.34 0.37 -21.63
C GLN A 239 -19.78 -0.48 -20.48
N VAL A 240 -19.59 0.14 -19.32
CA VAL A 240 -19.06 -0.50 -18.11
C VAL A 240 -19.85 -0.10 -16.88
N THR A 241 -19.78 -0.93 -15.84
CA THR A 241 -20.38 -0.69 -14.52
C THR A 241 -19.34 -0.97 -13.44
N ALA A 242 -19.20 -0.07 -12.46
CA ALA A 242 -18.35 -0.22 -11.30
C ALA A 242 -19.14 -0.91 -10.17
N VAL A 243 -18.62 -2.02 -9.65
CA VAL A 243 -19.26 -2.83 -8.60
C VAL A 243 -18.40 -2.84 -7.36
N ASP A 244 -19.03 -2.63 -6.20
CA ASP A 244 -18.36 -2.61 -4.91
C ASP A 244 -17.61 -3.92 -4.63
N GLY A 245 -16.32 -3.82 -4.35
CA GLY A 245 -15.47 -4.96 -4.06
C GLY A 245 -15.84 -5.73 -2.79
N ALA A 246 -16.59 -5.13 -1.87
CA ALA A 246 -17.14 -5.84 -0.71
C ALA A 246 -18.03 -7.03 -1.12
N GLN A 247 -18.68 -6.98 -2.30
CA GLN A 247 -19.44 -8.11 -2.85
C GLN A 247 -18.54 -9.28 -3.24
N PHE A 248 -17.25 -9.00 -3.50
CA PHE A 248 -16.24 -9.98 -3.86
C PHE A 248 -15.35 -10.36 -2.68
N GLY A 249 -15.63 -9.80 -1.48
CA GLY A 249 -14.87 -10.07 -0.26
C GLY A 249 -13.56 -9.28 -0.15
N PHE A 250 -13.40 -8.18 -0.91
CA PHE A 250 -12.22 -7.32 -0.81
C PHE A 250 -12.31 -6.47 0.47
N GLU A 251 -11.18 -6.31 1.14
CA GLU A 251 -11.07 -5.56 2.39
C GLU A 251 -10.75 -4.08 2.12
N ALA A 252 -10.97 -3.24 3.14
CA ALA A 252 -10.56 -1.84 3.09
C ALA A 252 -9.03 -1.72 3.13
N GLU A 253 -8.52 -0.71 2.47
CA GLU A 253 -7.11 -0.37 2.33
C GLU A 253 -6.85 1.04 2.82
N GLU A 254 -5.58 1.37 3.10
CA GLU A 254 -5.18 2.71 3.54
C GLU A 254 -4.10 3.26 2.60
N TYR A 255 -4.30 4.47 2.08
CA TYR A 255 -3.27 5.19 1.34
C TYR A 255 -2.38 6.00 2.26
N ALA A 256 -1.08 5.93 1.99
CA ALA A 256 -0.07 6.73 2.69
C ALA A 256 1.06 7.17 1.75
N ILE A 257 1.83 8.16 2.18
CA ILE A 257 3.00 8.66 1.47
C ILE A 257 4.17 7.72 1.74
N ALA A 258 4.76 7.16 0.69
CA ALA A 258 5.92 6.28 0.80
C ALA A 258 7.23 7.10 0.82
N MET A 259 8.16 6.72 1.69
CA MET A 259 9.39 7.44 2.00
C MET A 259 10.58 6.48 2.10
N PRO A 260 11.83 6.97 2.04
CA PRO A 260 13.02 6.13 2.16
C PRO A 260 13.00 5.31 3.44
N LYS A 261 13.34 4.03 3.33
CA LYS A 261 13.39 3.12 4.46
C LYS A 261 14.41 3.58 5.49
N GLY A 262 13.95 3.76 6.75
CA GLY A 262 14.78 4.16 7.88
C GLY A 262 14.93 5.67 8.06
N ASP A 263 14.36 6.52 7.20
CA ASP A 263 14.35 7.98 7.40
C ASP A 263 13.19 8.38 8.33
N SER A 264 13.35 8.09 9.62
CA SER A 264 12.35 8.43 10.64
C SER A 264 12.14 9.94 10.79
N ALA A 265 13.17 10.76 10.49
CA ALA A 265 13.07 12.20 10.55
C ALA A 265 12.09 12.73 9.47
N LEU A 266 12.16 12.21 8.25
CA LEU A 266 11.23 12.56 7.18
C LEU A 266 9.80 12.12 7.54
N VAL A 267 9.64 10.91 8.05
CA VAL A 267 8.32 10.38 8.48
C VAL A 267 7.70 11.28 9.55
N GLU A 268 8.45 11.65 10.58
CA GLU A 268 7.98 12.54 11.65
C GLU A 268 7.58 13.93 11.11
N GLN A 269 8.39 14.50 10.22
CA GLN A 269 8.13 15.82 9.63
C GLN A 269 6.90 15.82 8.72
N VAL A 270 6.76 14.80 7.85
CA VAL A 270 5.59 14.63 6.97
C VAL A 270 4.33 14.40 7.79
N ASN A 271 4.37 13.55 8.83
CA ASN A 271 3.22 13.30 9.70
C ASN A 271 2.81 14.54 10.49
N ALA A 272 3.77 15.32 10.98
CA ALA A 272 3.47 16.60 11.65
C ALA A 272 2.77 17.58 10.69
N ALA A 273 3.29 17.73 9.47
CA ALA A 273 2.68 18.58 8.46
C ALA A 273 1.26 18.10 8.08
N LEU A 274 1.07 16.79 7.90
CA LEU A 274 -0.23 16.18 7.61
C LEU A 274 -1.24 16.44 8.74
N ALA A 275 -0.80 16.31 10.00
CA ALA A 275 -1.63 16.60 11.17
C ALA A 275 -2.03 18.08 11.22
N GLU A 276 -1.13 19.02 10.91
CA GLU A 276 -1.43 20.44 10.84
C GLU A 276 -2.47 20.75 9.75
N ILE A 277 -2.31 20.18 8.55
CA ILE A 277 -3.22 20.33 7.41
C ILE A 277 -4.62 19.79 7.74
N LYS A 278 -4.71 18.66 8.47
CA LYS A 278 -5.98 18.13 8.98
C LYS A 278 -6.58 19.05 10.04
N ALA A 279 -5.78 19.64 10.92
CA ALA A 279 -6.25 20.49 12.02
C ALA A 279 -6.72 21.88 11.57
N ASP A 280 -6.12 22.47 10.53
CA ASP A 280 -6.48 23.79 10.03
C ASP A 280 -7.61 23.79 8.98
N GLY A 281 -8.10 22.59 8.62
CA GLY A 281 -9.21 22.39 7.68
C GLY A 281 -8.80 22.42 6.19
N THR A 282 -7.52 22.55 5.88
CA THR A 282 -7.02 22.46 4.50
C THR A 282 -7.31 21.08 3.91
N PHE A 283 -7.13 20.02 4.68
CA PHE A 283 -7.42 18.65 4.24
C PHE A 283 -8.88 18.48 3.80
N ASP A 284 -9.84 18.98 4.61
CA ASP A 284 -11.27 18.89 4.29
C ASP A 284 -11.63 19.68 3.02
N GLN A 285 -10.96 20.82 2.79
CA GLN A 285 -11.13 21.57 1.55
C GLN A 285 -10.62 20.81 0.33
N LEU A 286 -9.49 20.10 0.44
CA LEU A 286 -8.97 19.26 -0.63
C LEU A 286 -9.91 18.10 -0.94
N VAL A 287 -10.43 17.41 0.10
CA VAL A 287 -11.42 16.34 -0.06
C VAL A 287 -12.67 16.87 -0.78
N ALA A 288 -13.22 17.99 -0.35
CA ALA A 288 -14.39 18.60 -0.99
C ALA A 288 -14.12 18.98 -2.46
N THR A 289 -12.89 19.46 -2.75
CA THR A 289 -12.53 19.93 -4.09
C THR A 289 -12.32 18.79 -5.08
N TYR A 290 -11.62 17.73 -4.67
CA TYR A 290 -11.17 16.69 -5.60
C TYR A 290 -11.96 15.39 -5.49
N ILE A 291 -12.39 15.00 -4.28
CA ILE A 291 -13.02 13.69 -4.05
C ILE A 291 -14.55 13.81 -4.13
N GLU A 292 -15.15 14.72 -3.33
CA GLU A 292 -16.60 14.80 -3.24
C GLU A 292 -17.22 15.43 -4.49
N SER A 293 -16.56 16.42 -5.12
CA SER A 293 -17.06 17.02 -6.35
C SER A 293 -17.16 16.04 -7.52
N ASN A 294 -16.40 14.96 -7.49
CA ASN A 294 -16.46 13.89 -8.50
C ASN A 294 -17.46 12.78 -8.13
N SER A 295 -17.90 12.71 -6.86
CA SER A 295 -18.94 11.75 -6.43
C SER A 295 -20.37 12.28 -6.66
N ASP A 296 -20.55 13.60 -6.82
CA ASP A 296 -21.85 14.24 -7.07
C ASP A 296 -22.22 14.33 -8.57
N ALA A 297 -21.42 13.72 -9.44
CA ALA A 297 -21.71 13.62 -10.88
C ALA A 297 -22.62 12.41 -11.23
N GLU A 298 -23.55 12.05 -10.30
CA GLU A 298 -24.64 11.11 -10.55
C GLU A 298 -25.82 11.75 -11.28
#